data_d9fea8cba402706faec6d2ee06016815
#
_entry.id   d9fea8cba402706faec6d2ee06016815
#
_cell.length_a   1.000
_cell.length_b   1.000
_cell.length_c   1.000
_cell.angle_alpha   90.00
_cell.angle_beta   90.00
_cell.angle_gamma   90.00
#
_symmetry.space_group_name_H-M   'P 1'
#
loop_
_entity.id
_entity.type
_entity.pdbx_description
1 polymer ?
#
loop_
_entity_poly.entity_id
_entity_poly.type
_entity_poly.pdbx_seq_one_letter_code
_entity_poly.pdbx_strand_id
1 'polypeptide(L)'
;MTIAEQKVACETYQGMTEIPTDFEAVWRGRWAKAAPAGEVLVERLPFQNAQAAYQQWSVPAPNGREIRARYIRPAREGAFPTVLMFHDLGRGVRGWHHMTRFVALGYAVAALENQTSVADWRRDWAALFLEDRYLDALTLAHAAIGLSSTDPARLMTWGEGFGGGLAIVAASLVPGVIRCAALNPLPGDLRAMCDGAVGTDRAVLDGLDPVSFAALLTCPLLLGTGLLDQTASPKCQYAIFNRARGPKTHLVYPKYEHERINFFENELLKFFHI
;
A
#
# COMPACT_ATOMS: atom_id res chain seq x y z
N MET A 1 18.37 2.43 -25.35
CA MET A 1 16.91 2.79 -25.32
C MET A 1 16.79 4.15 -24.67
N THR A 2 16.18 5.10 -25.34
CA THR A 2 15.88 6.43 -24.78
C THR A 2 14.75 6.34 -23.77
N ILE A 3 14.59 7.35 -22.91
CA ILE A 3 13.47 7.44 -21.94
C ILE A 3 12.11 7.38 -22.68
N ALA A 4 12.02 7.99 -23.86
CA ALA A 4 10.80 7.96 -24.66
C ALA A 4 10.46 6.54 -25.17
N GLU A 5 11.46 5.83 -25.69
CA GLU A 5 11.30 4.43 -26.13
C GLU A 5 10.95 3.50 -24.95
N GLN A 6 11.57 3.72 -23.79
CA GLN A 6 11.26 2.96 -22.58
C GLN A 6 9.79 3.17 -22.15
N LYS A 7 9.33 4.43 -22.16
CA LYS A 7 7.93 4.76 -21.83
C LYS A 7 6.96 4.04 -22.77
N VAL A 8 7.18 4.14 -24.09
CA VAL A 8 6.34 3.49 -25.10
C VAL A 8 6.29 1.97 -24.89
N ALA A 9 7.45 1.34 -24.62
CA ALA A 9 7.53 -0.10 -24.36
C ALA A 9 6.74 -0.53 -23.09
N CYS A 10 6.58 0.36 -22.12
CA CYS A 10 5.84 0.09 -20.90
C CYS A 10 4.31 0.27 -21.06
N GLU A 11 3.85 1.14 -22.00
CA GLU A 11 2.43 1.54 -22.11
C GLU A 11 1.46 0.37 -22.32
N THR A 12 1.91 -0.70 -22.96
CA THR A 12 1.09 -1.91 -23.22
C THR A 12 1.51 -3.13 -22.40
N TYR A 13 2.55 -2.99 -21.57
CA TYR A 13 3.09 -4.11 -20.83
C TYR A 13 2.17 -4.54 -19.68
N GLN A 14 1.75 -5.81 -19.68
CA GLN A 14 0.81 -6.39 -18.72
C GLN A 14 1.50 -7.23 -17.62
N GLY A 15 2.85 -7.34 -17.65
CA GLY A 15 3.60 -8.23 -16.77
C GLY A 15 3.63 -9.68 -17.27
N MET A 16 4.54 -10.46 -16.65
CA MET A 16 4.68 -11.91 -16.89
C MET A 16 3.81 -12.73 -15.93
N THR A 17 3.19 -12.09 -14.95
CA THR A 17 2.37 -12.73 -13.91
C THR A 17 1.12 -13.37 -14.50
N GLU A 18 0.90 -14.65 -14.19
CA GLU A 18 -0.30 -15.41 -14.52
C GLU A 18 -1.20 -15.49 -13.28
N ILE A 19 -2.37 -14.86 -13.33
CA ILE A 19 -3.26 -14.80 -12.17
C ILE A 19 -3.85 -16.19 -11.92
N PRO A 20 -3.64 -16.81 -10.73
CA PRO A 20 -4.26 -18.08 -10.39
C PRO A 20 -5.79 -18.00 -10.46
N THR A 21 -6.42 -19.07 -10.92
CA THR A 21 -7.88 -19.11 -11.09
C THR A 21 -8.66 -18.93 -9.79
N ASP A 22 -8.09 -19.37 -8.67
CA ASP A 22 -8.66 -19.26 -7.33
C ASP A 22 -8.15 -18.04 -6.53
N PHE A 23 -7.33 -17.17 -7.16
CA PHE A 23 -6.64 -16.04 -6.51
C PHE A 23 -7.58 -15.19 -5.67
N GLU A 24 -8.69 -14.76 -6.24
CA GLU A 24 -9.65 -13.91 -5.54
C GLU A 24 -10.27 -14.63 -4.34
N ALA A 25 -10.69 -15.88 -4.51
CA ALA A 25 -11.30 -16.66 -3.44
C ALA A 25 -10.33 -16.89 -2.28
N VAL A 26 -9.07 -17.23 -2.57
CA VAL A 26 -8.01 -17.42 -1.57
C VAL A 26 -7.79 -16.15 -0.77
N TRP A 27 -7.61 -14.99 -1.43
CA TRP A 27 -7.31 -13.75 -0.73
C TRP A 27 -8.51 -13.15 0.00
N ARG A 28 -9.74 -13.32 -0.50
CA ARG A 28 -10.93 -12.96 0.27
C ARG A 28 -11.10 -13.84 1.51
N GLY A 29 -10.73 -15.12 1.43
CA GLY A 29 -10.66 -16.02 2.59
C GLY A 29 -9.61 -15.58 3.62
N ARG A 30 -8.45 -15.08 3.17
CA ARG A 30 -7.41 -14.50 4.04
C ARG A 30 -7.86 -13.19 4.67
N TRP A 31 -8.50 -12.31 3.91
CA TRP A 31 -9.12 -11.09 4.45
C TRP A 31 -10.08 -11.42 5.59
N ALA A 32 -11.00 -12.35 5.40
CA ALA A 32 -11.98 -12.73 6.43
C ALA A 32 -11.34 -13.24 7.74
N LYS A 33 -10.10 -13.76 7.67
CA LYS A 33 -9.33 -14.27 8.82
C LYS A 33 -8.30 -13.28 9.35
N ALA A 34 -8.14 -12.11 8.73
CA ALA A 34 -7.12 -11.13 9.09
C ALA A 34 -7.56 -10.19 10.24
N ALA A 35 -8.73 -10.40 10.84
CA ALA A 35 -9.15 -9.63 12.02
C ALA A 35 -8.16 -9.79 13.18
N PRO A 36 -7.94 -8.74 14.01
CA PRO A 36 -7.07 -8.85 15.18
C PRO A 36 -7.44 -10.05 16.05
N ALA A 37 -6.43 -10.79 16.54
CA ALA A 37 -6.62 -11.98 17.39
C ALA A 37 -7.02 -11.65 18.84
N GLY A 38 -7.09 -10.38 19.19
CA GLY A 38 -7.42 -9.89 20.51
C GLY A 38 -7.69 -8.39 20.52
N GLU A 39 -7.71 -7.80 21.70
CA GLU A 39 -7.93 -6.36 21.87
C GLU A 39 -6.79 -5.55 21.26
N VAL A 40 -7.16 -4.50 20.53
CA VAL A 40 -6.22 -3.49 20.03
C VAL A 40 -5.87 -2.56 21.18
N LEU A 41 -4.60 -2.58 21.60
CA LEU A 41 -4.12 -1.68 22.63
C LEU A 41 -3.89 -0.30 22.03
N VAL A 42 -4.60 0.70 22.54
CA VAL A 42 -4.52 2.09 22.07
C VAL A 42 -3.86 2.94 23.14
N GLU A 43 -2.64 3.37 22.88
CA GLU A 43 -1.93 4.31 23.72
C GLU A 43 -2.15 5.74 23.19
N ARG A 44 -2.71 6.61 24.03
CA ARG A 44 -2.77 8.04 23.75
C ARG A 44 -1.43 8.68 24.05
N LEU A 45 -0.81 9.30 23.07
CA LEU A 45 0.48 9.94 23.25
C LEU A 45 0.41 11.15 24.20
N PRO A 46 1.49 11.49 24.92
CA PRO A 46 1.51 12.61 25.88
C PRO A 46 1.31 13.96 25.20
N PHE A 47 1.73 14.12 23.92
CA PHE A 47 1.47 15.34 23.16
C PHE A 47 0.14 15.24 22.40
N GLN A 48 -0.70 16.20 22.63
CA GLN A 48 -2.00 16.36 21.94
C GLN A 48 -2.15 17.84 21.58
N ASN A 49 -3.05 18.17 20.65
CA ASN A 49 -3.40 19.56 20.38
C ASN A 49 -4.90 19.71 20.09
N ALA A 50 -5.37 20.94 19.95
CA ALA A 50 -6.78 21.23 19.73
C ALA A 50 -7.32 20.76 18.37
N GLN A 51 -6.45 20.44 17.41
CA GLN A 51 -6.82 20.09 16.05
C GLN A 51 -6.74 18.58 15.80
N ALA A 52 -5.81 17.87 16.48
CA ALA A 52 -5.52 16.48 16.23
C ALA A 52 -5.30 15.66 17.51
N ALA A 53 -5.80 14.44 17.53
CA ALA A 53 -5.55 13.42 18.53
C ALA A 53 -4.56 12.39 17.98
N TYR A 54 -3.53 12.07 18.77
CA TYR A 54 -2.41 11.21 18.40
C TYR A 54 -2.39 9.94 19.25
N GLN A 55 -2.27 8.79 18.61
CA GLN A 55 -2.27 7.49 19.25
C GLN A 55 -1.21 6.57 18.65
N GLN A 56 -0.68 5.68 19.47
CA GLN A 56 0.09 4.50 19.06
C GLN A 56 -0.77 3.26 19.28
N TRP A 57 -0.77 2.34 18.32
CA TRP A 57 -1.50 1.09 18.43
C TRP A 57 -0.56 -0.10 18.47
N SER A 58 -0.90 -1.07 19.31
CA SER A 58 -0.38 -2.44 19.26
C SER A 58 -1.55 -3.35 18.88
N VAL A 59 -1.44 -4.00 17.74
CA VAL A 59 -2.51 -4.83 17.17
C VAL A 59 -2.04 -6.28 17.11
N PRO A 60 -2.68 -7.19 17.86
CA PRO A 60 -2.34 -8.61 17.83
C PRO A 60 -2.79 -9.22 16.49
N ALA A 61 -1.87 -9.67 15.67
CA ALA A 61 -2.16 -10.30 14.39
C ALA A 61 -2.55 -11.78 14.60
N PRO A 62 -3.38 -12.37 13.70
CA PRO A 62 -3.83 -13.75 13.80
C PRO A 62 -2.70 -14.80 13.81
N ASN A 63 -1.55 -14.48 13.24
CA ASN A 63 -0.36 -15.34 13.21
C ASN A 63 0.51 -15.24 14.46
N GLY A 64 0.05 -14.58 15.54
CA GLY A 64 0.74 -14.41 16.81
C GLY A 64 1.78 -13.26 16.83
N ARG A 65 1.90 -12.49 15.76
CA ARG A 65 2.76 -11.30 15.74
C ARG A 65 2.04 -10.10 16.33
N GLU A 66 2.78 -9.11 16.76
CA GLU A 66 2.28 -7.79 17.11
C GLU A 66 2.57 -6.81 15.98
N ILE A 67 1.56 -6.13 15.50
CA ILE A 67 1.67 -5.06 14.52
C ILE A 67 1.59 -3.73 15.26
N ARG A 68 2.48 -2.80 14.92
CA ARG A 68 2.42 -1.44 15.42
C ARG A 68 1.92 -0.48 14.36
N ALA A 69 1.12 0.49 14.78
CA ALA A 69 0.64 1.53 13.89
C ALA A 69 0.57 2.88 14.62
N ARG A 70 0.79 3.96 13.88
CA ARG A 70 0.47 5.32 14.32
C ARG A 70 -0.89 5.72 13.82
N TYR A 71 -1.70 6.27 14.71
CA TYR A 71 -3.00 6.79 14.35
C TYR A 71 -3.11 8.27 14.72
N ILE A 72 -3.62 9.05 13.77
CA ILE A 72 -3.95 10.46 14.00
C ILE A 72 -5.33 10.73 13.42
N ARG A 73 -6.13 11.52 14.12
CA ARG A 73 -7.44 11.94 13.67
C ARG A 73 -7.73 13.39 14.07
N PRO A 74 -8.74 14.05 13.49
CA PRO A 74 -9.26 15.30 14.05
C PRO A 74 -9.63 15.12 15.52
N ALA A 75 -9.33 16.12 16.36
CA ALA A 75 -9.58 16.05 17.81
C ALA A 75 -11.07 16.06 18.16
N ARG A 76 -11.94 16.58 17.26
CA ARG A 76 -13.40 16.55 17.43
C ARG A 76 -13.96 15.13 17.42
N GLU A 77 -15.12 14.94 17.97
CA GLU A 77 -15.87 13.69 17.91
C GLU A 77 -16.43 13.43 16.50
N GLY A 78 -16.61 12.16 16.16
CA GLY A 78 -17.21 11.72 14.90
C GLY A 78 -16.45 10.58 14.22
N ALA A 79 -17.05 10.02 13.18
CA ALA A 79 -16.42 9.07 12.28
C ALA A 79 -15.80 9.84 11.09
N PHE A 80 -14.56 9.50 10.75
CA PHE A 80 -13.78 10.20 9.72
C PHE A 80 -13.46 9.27 8.56
N PRO A 81 -13.45 9.80 7.32
CA PRO A 81 -12.75 9.13 6.23
C PRO A 81 -11.32 8.82 6.68
N THR A 82 -10.85 7.59 6.43
CA THR A 82 -9.57 7.15 7.00
C THR A 82 -8.60 6.68 5.91
N VAL A 83 -7.38 7.20 5.95
CA VAL A 83 -6.28 6.79 5.09
C VAL A 83 -5.51 5.67 5.78
N LEU A 84 -5.47 4.50 5.17
CA LEU A 84 -4.54 3.42 5.50
C LEU A 84 -3.22 3.74 4.79
N MET A 85 -2.18 4.03 5.57
CA MET A 85 -0.91 4.52 5.05
C MET A 85 0.19 3.47 5.24
N PHE A 86 0.96 3.24 4.17
CA PHE A 86 2.03 2.26 4.13
C PHE A 86 3.33 2.90 3.65
N HIS A 87 4.45 2.49 4.25
CA HIS A 87 5.78 3.05 3.99
C HIS A 87 6.65 2.08 3.20
N ASP A 88 7.67 2.65 2.57
CA ASP A 88 8.66 1.90 1.83
C ASP A 88 9.58 1.07 2.74
N LEU A 89 10.27 0.08 2.16
CA LEU A 89 11.26 -0.75 2.86
C LEU A 89 12.38 0.11 3.45
N GLY A 90 12.81 -0.25 4.66
CA GLY A 90 13.85 0.49 5.36
C GLY A 90 13.49 1.91 5.76
N ARG A 91 12.27 2.34 5.47
CA ARG A 91 11.73 3.64 5.88
C ARG A 91 10.61 3.39 6.88
N GLY A 92 10.78 3.84 8.10
CA GLY A 92 9.70 3.80 9.08
C GLY A 92 8.64 4.86 8.81
N VAL A 93 7.60 4.88 9.64
CA VAL A 93 6.62 5.98 9.64
C VAL A 93 7.38 7.28 9.87
N ARG A 94 7.30 8.17 8.89
CA ARG A 94 7.88 9.52 9.00
C ARG A 94 7.23 10.26 10.18
N GLY A 95 7.77 11.41 10.52
CA GLY A 95 7.20 12.24 11.58
C GLY A 95 5.70 12.53 11.37
N TRP A 96 5.00 12.80 12.44
CA TRP A 96 3.56 13.06 12.47
C TRP A 96 3.10 14.13 11.45
N HIS A 97 3.98 15.07 11.09
CA HIS A 97 3.69 16.12 10.10
C HIS A 97 3.28 15.58 8.72
N HIS A 98 3.73 14.39 8.32
CA HIS A 98 3.29 13.76 7.08
C HIS A 98 1.83 13.31 7.10
N MET A 99 1.31 13.02 8.30
CA MET A 99 -0.07 12.61 8.49
C MET A 99 -0.99 13.80 8.77
N THR A 100 -0.50 14.88 9.38
CA THR A 100 -1.30 16.06 9.74
C THR A 100 -1.96 16.75 8.55
N ARG A 101 -1.37 16.65 7.35
CA ARG A 101 -1.97 17.18 6.11
C ARG A 101 -3.33 16.55 5.81
N PHE A 102 -3.51 15.26 6.11
CA PHE A 102 -4.80 14.57 5.95
C PHE A 102 -5.79 14.98 7.02
N VAL A 103 -5.31 15.20 8.26
CA VAL A 103 -6.15 15.74 9.33
C VAL A 103 -6.68 17.14 8.98
N ALA A 104 -5.86 17.97 8.31
CA ALA A 104 -6.29 19.28 7.80
C ALA A 104 -7.41 19.18 6.76
N LEU A 105 -7.53 18.05 6.05
CA LEU A 105 -8.63 17.73 5.13
C LEU A 105 -9.82 17.07 5.85
N GLY A 106 -9.73 16.83 7.16
CA GLY A 106 -10.78 16.19 7.95
C GLY A 106 -10.72 14.67 8.00
N TYR A 107 -9.57 14.06 7.60
CA TYR A 107 -9.37 12.62 7.58
C TYR A 107 -8.61 12.12 8.81
N ALA A 108 -8.85 10.87 9.18
CA ALA A 108 -7.95 10.12 10.05
C ALA A 108 -6.89 9.39 9.18
N VAL A 109 -5.78 9.02 9.82
CA VAL A 109 -4.72 8.22 9.19
C VAL A 109 -4.32 7.10 10.13
N ALA A 110 -4.33 5.86 9.66
CA ALA A 110 -3.73 4.72 10.31
C ALA A 110 -2.49 4.30 9.49
N ALA A 111 -1.31 4.53 10.04
CA ALA A 111 -0.03 4.28 9.37
C ALA A 111 0.65 3.04 9.95
N LEU A 112 0.84 2.01 9.12
CA LEU A 112 1.54 0.78 9.52
C LEU A 112 3.02 1.07 9.77
N GLU A 113 3.55 0.68 10.94
CA GLU A 113 4.99 0.72 11.20
C GLU A 113 5.67 -0.54 10.66
N ASN A 114 6.27 -0.43 9.47
CA ASN A 114 7.08 -1.50 8.90
C ASN A 114 8.45 -1.53 9.59
N GLN A 115 8.78 -2.68 10.19
CA GLN A 115 10.08 -2.87 10.83
C GLN A 115 11.07 -3.64 9.95
N THR A 116 10.72 -3.93 8.71
CA THR A 116 11.54 -4.79 7.85
C THR A 116 12.52 -3.94 7.04
N SER A 117 13.81 -4.09 7.32
CA SER A 117 14.89 -3.64 6.45
C SER A 117 15.43 -4.86 5.72
N VAL A 118 15.32 -4.89 4.41
CA VAL A 118 15.92 -5.95 3.60
C VAL A 118 16.94 -5.30 2.66
N ALA A 119 18.22 -5.61 2.85
CA ALA A 119 19.30 -4.98 2.12
C ALA A 119 19.33 -5.37 0.63
N ASP A 120 18.85 -6.57 0.30
CA ASP A 120 18.80 -7.05 -1.08
C ASP A 120 17.57 -7.98 -1.32
N TRP A 121 16.38 -7.38 -1.31
CA TRP A 121 15.14 -8.10 -1.53
C TRP A 121 15.03 -8.74 -2.92
N ARG A 122 15.77 -8.24 -3.93
CA ARG A 122 15.76 -8.80 -5.29
C ARG A 122 16.40 -10.18 -5.37
N ARG A 123 17.36 -10.49 -4.47
CA ARG A 123 18.00 -11.80 -4.39
C ARG A 123 17.25 -12.75 -3.50
N ASP A 124 16.56 -12.22 -2.51
CA ASP A 124 15.82 -13.00 -1.51
C ASP A 124 14.45 -12.38 -1.25
N TRP A 125 13.56 -12.48 -2.25
CA TRP A 125 12.19 -12.03 -2.11
C TRP A 125 11.44 -12.76 -0.98
N ALA A 126 11.83 -14.02 -0.66
CA ALA A 126 11.27 -14.80 0.45
C ALA A 126 11.56 -14.12 1.80
N ALA A 127 12.69 -13.39 1.92
CA ALA A 127 13.01 -12.63 3.13
C ALA A 127 12.05 -11.45 3.37
N LEU A 128 11.28 -11.03 2.37
CA LEU A 128 10.22 -10.04 2.55
C LEU A 128 9.00 -10.59 3.28
N PHE A 129 8.84 -11.91 3.34
CA PHE A 129 7.64 -12.51 3.93
C PHE A 129 6.37 -11.84 3.40
N LEU A 130 6.23 -11.76 2.08
CA LEU A 130 5.19 -10.96 1.42
C LEU A 130 3.79 -11.26 1.93
N GLU A 131 3.45 -12.55 2.08
CA GLU A 131 2.15 -12.95 2.61
C GLU A 131 1.90 -12.34 4.01
N ASP A 132 2.88 -12.43 4.90
CA ASP A 132 2.80 -11.84 6.24
C ASP A 132 2.63 -10.32 6.20
N ARG A 133 3.35 -9.62 5.29
CA ARG A 133 3.22 -8.17 5.15
C ARG A 133 1.85 -7.77 4.62
N TYR A 134 1.29 -8.55 3.69
CA TYR A 134 -0.07 -8.33 3.21
C TYR A 134 -1.09 -8.58 4.31
N LEU A 135 -0.94 -9.64 5.08
CA LEU A 135 -1.80 -9.91 6.24
C LEU A 135 -1.69 -8.80 7.31
N ASP A 136 -0.50 -8.24 7.56
CA ASP A 136 -0.33 -7.09 8.47
C ASP A 136 -1.14 -5.88 7.98
N ALA A 137 -1.07 -5.57 6.68
CA ALA A 137 -1.84 -4.46 6.10
C ALA A 137 -3.35 -4.69 6.21
N LEU A 138 -3.81 -5.92 6.00
CA LEU A 138 -5.22 -6.30 6.15
C LEU A 138 -5.66 -6.28 7.62
N THR A 139 -4.81 -6.73 8.55
CA THR A 139 -5.10 -6.67 10.00
C THR A 139 -5.20 -5.22 10.48
N LEU A 140 -4.31 -4.33 10.00
CA LEU A 140 -4.44 -2.89 10.28
C LEU A 140 -5.77 -2.32 9.78
N ALA A 141 -6.20 -2.73 8.58
CA ALA A 141 -7.48 -2.29 8.02
C ALA A 141 -8.67 -2.73 8.91
N HIS A 142 -8.67 -3.99 9.37
CA HIS A 142 -9.68 -4.47 10.33
C HIS A 142 -9.66 -3.68 11.63
N ALA A 143 -8.48 -3.43 12.20
CA ALA A 143 -8.33 -2.63 13.41
C ALA A 143 -8.89 -1.22 13.22
N ALA A 144 -8.60 -0.57 12.10
CA ALA A 144 -9.11 0.76 11.78
C ALA A 144 -10.64 0.77 11.62
N ILE A 145 -11.20 -0.20 10.89
CA ILE A 145 -12.66 -0.34 10.68
C ILE A 145 -13.40 -0.57 11.99
N GLY A 146 -12.78 -1.26 12.94
CA GLY A 146 -13.37 -1.53 14.27
C GLY A 146 -13.53 -0.31 15.17
N LEU A 147 -12.93 0.84 14.81
CA LEU A 147 -13.02 2.07 15.62
C LEU A 147 -14.27 2.88 15.29
N SER A 148 -14.93 3.39 16.30
CA SER A 148 -16.05 4.32 16.17
C SER A 148 -15.67 5.65 15.48
N SER A 149 -14.38 5.99 15.48
CA SER A 149 -13.84 7.18 14.82
C SER A 149 -13.52 6.99 13.32
N THR A 150 -13.68 5.77 12.78
CA THR A 150 -13.49 5.48 11.35
C THR A 150 -14.84 5.36 10.65
N ASP A 151 -14.97 6.01 9.50
CA ASP A 151 -16.07 5.74 8.58
C ASP A 151 -15.70 4.56 7.67
N PRO A 152 -16.28 3.37 7.88
CA PRO A 152 -15.88 2.18 7.15
C PRO A 152 -16.28 2.19 5.66
N ALA A 153 -17.15 3.11 5.26
CA ALA A 153 -17.55 3.30 3.86
C ALA A 153 -16.64 4.29 3.10
N ARG A 154 -15.73 4.98 3.80
CA ARG A 154 -14.84 5.98 3.22
C ARG A 154 -13.39 5.75 3.63
N LEU A 155 -12.84 4.62 3.17
CA LEU A 155 -11.43 4.31 3.35
C LEU A 155 -10.64 4.68 2.09
N MET A 156 -9.39 5.06 2.28
CA MET A 156 -8.43 5.31 1.22
C MET A 156 -7.14 4.59 1.55
N THR A 157 -6.39 4.17 0.54
CA THR A 157 -5.07 3.58 0.73
C THR A 157 -4.01 4.46 0.09
N TRP A 158 -2.87 4.60 0.76
CA TRP A 158 -1.73 5.36 0.28
C TRP A 158 -0.43 4.68 0.63
N GLY A 159 0.48 4.57 -0.35
CA GLY A 159 1.81 4.03 -0.07
C GLY A 159 2.87 4.44 -1.08
N GLU A 160 4.13 4.42 -0.62
CA GLU A 160 5.34 4.66 -1.41
C GLU A 160 6.17 3.38 -1.46
N GLY A 161 6.80 3.07 -2.60
CA GLY A 161 7.65 1.91 -2.75
C GLY A 161 6.93 0.61 -2.37
N PHE A 162 7.49 -0.14 -1.43
CA PHE A 162 6.86 -1.35 -0.90
C PHE A 162 5.47 -1.07 -0.30
N GLY A 163 5.33 0.08 0.37
CA GLY A 163 4.02 0.54 0.85
C GLY A 163 3.02 0.79 -0.27
N GLY A 164 3.49 1.15 -1.47
CA GLY A 164 2.65 1.27 -2.66
C GLY A 164 2.05 -0.08 -3.08
N GLY A 165 2.84 -1.16 -3.01
CA GLY A 165 2.35 -2.53 -3.19
C GLY A 165 1.31 -2.91 -2.14
N LEU A 166 1.57 -2.61 -0.85
CA LEU A 166 0.62 -2.84 0.25
C LEU A 166 -0.69 -2.05 0.07
N ALA A 167 -0.61 -0.80 -0.42
CA ALA A 167 -1.78 0.02 -0.70
C ALA A 167 -2.68 -0.60 -1.76
N ILE A 168 -2.09 -1.17 -2.81
CA ILE A 168 -2.81 -1.88 -3.88
C ILE A 168 -3.46 -3.16 -3.34
N VAL A 169 -2.72 -3.97 -2.58
CA VAL A 169 -3.25 -5.19 -1.94
C VAL A 169 -4.44 -4.85 -1.04
N ALA A 170 -4.30 -3.87 -0.15
CA ALA A 170 -5.37 -3.46 0.74
C ALA A 170 -6.59 -2.93 -0.04
N ALA A 171 -6.38 -2.07 -1.05
CA ALA A 171 -7.47 -1.52 -1.85
C ALA A 171 -8.24 -2.57 -2.65
N SER A 172 -7.57 -3.67 -3.02
CA SER A 172 -8.19 -4.75 -3.80
C SER A 172 -9.09 -5.66 -2.97
N LEU A 173 -8.87 -5.72 -1.65
CA LEU A 173 -9.50 -6.70 -0.76
C LEU A 173 -10.40 -6.07 0.30
N VAL A 174 -10.04 -4.88 0.80
CA VAL A 174 -10.74 -4.23 1.92
C VAL A 174 -12.03 -3.56 1.43
N PRO A 175 -13.20 -3.97 1.93
CA PRO A 175 -14.46 -3.28 1.63
C PRO A 175 -14.41 -1.82 2.09
N GLY A 176 -15.09 -0.94 1.34
CA GLY A 176 -15.18 0.47 1.68
C GLY A 176 -13.97 1.31 1.26
N VAL A 177 -12.95 0.73 0.63
CA VAL A 177 -11.88 1.50 0.00
C VAL A 177 -12.41 2.15 -1.26
N ILE A 178 -12.45 3.47 -1.26
CA ILE A 178 -13.00 4.28 -2.35
C ILE A 178 -11.94 4.91 -3.24
N ARG A 179 -10.67 4.94 -2.83
CA ARG A 179 -9.53 5.45 -3.61
C ARG A 179 -8.23 4.78 -3.20
N CYS A 180 -7.37 4.49 -4.16
CA CYS A 180 -6.03 3.94 -3.96
C CYS A 180 -4.99 4.86 -4.60
N ALA A 181 -3.93 5.20 -3.87
CA ALA A 181 -2.79 5.93 -4.42
C ALA A 181 -1.49 5.17 -4.12
N ALA A 182 -0.61 5.08 -5.12
CA ALA A 182 0.68 4.42 -5.02
C ALA A 182 1.76 5.18 -5.78
N LEU A 183 2.91 5.41 -5.14
CA LEU A 183 4.08 6.02 -5.76
C LEU A 183 5.20 4.98 -5.85
N ASN A 184 5.74 4.77 -7.05
CA ASN A 184 6.80 3.78 -7.30
C ASN A 184 6.52 2.41 -6.65
N PRO A 185 5.32 1.81 -6.83
CA PRO A 185 4.95 0.59 -6.12
C PRO A 185 5.89 -0.56 -6.41
N LEU A 186 6.25 -1.31 -5.33
CA LEU A 186 6.97 -2.57 -5.40
C LEU A 186 6.43 -3.56 -4.32
N PRO A 187 6.63 -4.88 -4.49
CA PRO A 187 7.05 -5.48 -5.74
C PRO A 187 6.01 -5.30 -6.84
N GLY A 188 6.34 -5.70 -8.05
CA GLY A 188 5.40 -5.74 -9.16
C GLY A 188 6.01 -6.59 -10.28
N ASP A 189 5.21 -7.46 -10.90
CA ASP A 189 5.68 -8.45 -11.86
C ASP A 189 6.81 -9.31 -11.28
N LEU A 190 6.50 -10.03 -10.20
CA LEU A 190 7.48 -10.83 -9.46
C LEU A 190 8.21 -11.84 -10.34
N ARG A 191 7.56 -12.39 -11.36
CA ARG A 191 8.24 -13.28 -12.31
C ARG A 191 9.38 -12.59 -13.03
N ALA A 192 9.16 -11.35 -13.52
CA ALA A 192 10.20 -10.57 -14.19
C ALA A 192 11.28 -10.09 -13.22
N MET A 193 10.92 -9.78 -11.97
CA MET A 193 11.86 -9.34 -10.93
C MET A 193 12.74 -10.47 -10.42
N CYS A 194 12.23 -11.69 -10.35
CA CYS A 194 12.93 -12.89 -9.87
C CYS A 194 13.44 -13.76 -11.01
N ASP A 195 13.46 -13.24 -12.25
CA ASP A 195 13.97 -13.99 -13.41
C ASP A 195 15.45 -14.38 -13.18
N GLY A 196 15.72 -15.69 -13.27
CA GLY A 196 17.03 -16.26 -12.96
C GLY A 196 17.24 -16.69 -11.49
N ALA A 197 16.30 -16.42 -10.56
CA ALA A 197 16.38 -16.96 -9.20
C ALA A 197 16.07 -18.48 -9.23
N VAL A 198 17.07 -19.28 -8.81
CA VAL A 198 16.96 -20.75 -8.81
C VAL A 198 16.02 -21.20 -7.71
N GLY A 199 15.04 -22.07 -8.06
CA GLY A 199 14.18 -22.75 -7.07
C GLY A 199 12.92 -22.02 -6.66
N THR A 200 12.59 -20.88 -7.28
CA THR A 200 11.35 -20.15 -6.96
C THR A 200 10.15 -20.74 -7.70
N ASP A 201 9.13 -21.13 -6.96
CA ASP A 201 7.86 -21.58 -7.53
C ASP A 201 7.09 -20.39 -8.13
N ARG A 202 6.88 -20.43 -9.47
CA ARG A 202 6.16 -19.39 -10.19
C ARG A 202 4.73 -19.19 -9.71
N ALA A 203 4.06 -20.27 -9.31
CA ALA A 203 2.69 -20.19 -8.79
C ALA A 203 2.64 -19.41 -7.46
N VAL A 204 3.67 -19.57 -6.61
CA VAL A 204 3.80 -18.76 -5.38
C VAL A 204 4.01 -17.30 -5.71
N LEU A 205 4.87 -16.97 -6.68
CA LEU A 205 5.09 -15.59 -7.12
C LEU A 205 3.78 -14.97 -7.62
N ASP A 206 3.06 -15.66 -8.48
CA ASP A 206 1.78 -15.18 -9.03
C ASP A 206 0.73 -14.93 -7.96
N GLY A 207 0.70 -15.82 -6.95
CA GLY A 207 -0.20 -15.72 -5.80
C GLY A 207 0.11 -14.57 -4.85
N LEU A 208 1.31 -13.95 -4.97
CA LEU A 208 1.78 -12.86 -4.10
C LEU A 208 2.04 -11.56 -4.87
N ASP A 209 1.88 -11.56 -6.19
CA ASP A 209 2.23 -10.39 -7.02
C ASP A 209 1.17 -9.28 -6.92
N PRO A 210 1.53 -8.03 -6.61
CA PRO A 210 0.63 -6.88 -6.70
C PRO A 210 -0.04 -6.69 -8.08
N VAL A 211 0.55 -7.21 -9.16
CA VAL A 211 -0.09 -7.25 -10.49
C VAL A 211 -1.37 -8.09 -10.47
N SER A 212 -1.39 -9.21 -9.73
CA SER A 212 -2.59 -10.04 -9.55
C SER A 212 -3.66 -9.30 -8.74
N PHE A 213 -3.27 -8.60 -7.68
CA PHE A 213 -4.19 -7.76 -6.89
C PHE A 213 -4.75 -6.58 -7.69
N ALA A 214 -3.93 -5.94 -8.52
CA ALA A 214 -4.38 -4.84 -9.37
C ALA A 214 -5.53 -5.26 -10.29
N ALA A 215 -5.55 -6.51 -10.74
CA ALA A 215 -6.65 -7.04 -11.53
C ALA A 215 -8.00 -7.16 -10.76
N LEU A 216 -7.97 -7.09 -9.43
CA LEU A 216 -9.16 -7.02 -8.57
C LEU A 216 -9.55 -5.58 -8.22
N LEU A 217 -8.67 -4.61 -8.47
CA LEU A 217 -8.86 -3.21 -8.06
C LEU A 217 -9.97 -2.55 -8.90
N THR A 218 -11.04 -2.14 -8.25
CA THR A 218 -12.20 -1.50 -8.90
C THR A 218 -12.35 -0.03 -8.53
N CYS A 219 -11.77 0.40 -7.40
CA CYS A 219 -11.78 1.82 -7.03
C CYS A 219 -10.81 2.63 -7.89
N PRO A 220 -10.98 3.97 -7.98
CA PRO A 220 -10.03 4.86 -8.64
C PRO A 220 -8.60 4.67 -8.13
N LEU A 221 -7.63 4.57 -9.06
CA LEU A 221 -6.19 4.45 -8.80
C LEU A 221 -5.46 5.70 -9.28
N LEU A 222 -4.65 6.29 -8.40
CA LEU A 222 -3.61 7.26 -8.75
C LEU A 222 -2.25 6.59 -8.60
N LEU A 223 -1.52 6.38 -9.70
CA LEU A 223 -0.20 5.77 -9.67
C LEU A 223 0.86 6.74 -10.18
N GLY A 224 1.95 6.89 -9.42
CA GLY A 224 3.12 7.66 -9.81
C GLY A 224 4.31 6.77 -10.13
N THR A 225 5.03 7.07 -11.22
CA THR A 225 6.21 6.33 -11.67
C THR A 225 7.38 7.25 -11.98
N GLY A 226 8.51 7.07 -11.29
CA GLY A 226 9.80 7.62 -11.69
C GLY A 226 10.42 6.76 -12.79
N LEU A 227 10.71 7.34 -13.98
CA LEU A 227 11.23 6.54 -15.10
C LEU A 227 12.70 6.13 -14.93
N LEU A 228 13.44 6.71 -14.00
CA LEU A 228 14.81 6.33 -13.67
C LEU A 228 14.88 5.36 -12.48
N ASP A 229 13.73 4.90 -11.98
CA ASP A 229 13.67 3.99 -10.84
C ASP A 229 14.28 2.63 -11.19
N GLN A 230 15.39 2.30 -10.50
CA GLN A 230 16.08 1.01 -10.63
C GLN A 230 15.72 0.05 -9.49
N THR A 231 15.05 0.51 -8.47
CA THR A 231 14.59 -0.31 -7.33
C THR A 231 13.27 -0.98 -7.68
N ALA A 232 12.29 -0.18 -8.08
CA ALA A 232 11.02 -0.65 -8.63
C ALA A 232 11.00 -0.33 -10.13
N SER A 233 11.37 -1.29 -10.96
CA SER A 233 11.45 -1.05 -12.42
C SER A 233 10.18 -0.39 -12.95
N PRO A 234 10.28 0.70 -13.74
CA PRO A 234 9.10 1.34 -14.34
C PRO A 234 8.21 0.35 -15.08
N LYS A 235 8.81 -0.61 -15.79
CA LYS A 235 8.08 -1.66 -16.49
C LYS A 235 7.16 -2.47 -15.57
N CYS A 236 7.65 -2.81 -14.36
CA CYS A 236 6.85 -3.53 -13.37
C CYS A 236 5.73 -2.66 -12.77
N GLN A 237 6.00 -1.37 -12.56
CA GLN A 237 4.99 -0.41 -12.10
C GLN A 237 3.88 -0.22 -13.16
N TYR A 238 4.24 -0.16 -14.44
CA TYR A 238 3.27 -0.11 -15.54
C TYR A 238 2.43 -1.37 -15.63
N ALA A 239 3.00 -2.56 -15.35
CA ALA A 239 2.22 -3.81 -15.30
C ALA A 239 1.08 -3.72 -14.28
N ILE A 240 1.36 -3.20 -13.08
CA ILE A 240 0.35 -2.93 -12.05
C ILE A 240 -0.73 -1.97 -12.59
N PHE A 241 -0.28 -0.82 -13.14
CA PHE A 241 -1.20 0.19 -13.68
C PHE A 241 -2.08 -0.37 -14.79
N ASN A 242 -1.48 -1.09 -15.74
CA ASN A 242 -2.19 -1.60 -16.92
C ASN A 242 -3.23 -2.68 -16.54
N ARG A 243 -2.98 -3.48 -15.50
CA ARG A 243 -3.89 -4.52 -15.00
C ARG A 243 -5.04 -3.97 -14.16
N ALA A 244 -4.91 -2.80 -13.55
CA ALA A 244 -5.98 -2.21 -12.75
C ALA A 244 -7.25 -1.97 -13.59
N ARG A 245 -8.41 -2.39 -13.08
CA ARG A 245 -9.70 -2.36 -13.80
C ARG A 245 -10.50 -1.09 -13.57
N GLY A 246 -10.32 -0.45 -12.41
CA GLY A 246 -11.03 0.77 -12.07
C GLY A 246 -10.58 1.99 -12.86
N PRO A 247 -11.24 3.15 -12.68
CA PRO A 247 -10.73 4.42 -13.19
C PRO A 247 -9.29 4.64 -12.72
N LYS A 248 -8.39 5.08 -13.60
CA LYS A 248 -6.98 5.18 -13.24
C LYS A 248 -6.28 6.36 -13.88
N THR A 249 -5.41 7.00 -13.11
CA THR A 249 -4.56 8.12 -13.54
C THR A 249 -3.11 7.75 -13.31
N HIS A 250 -2.27 7.88 -14.33
CA HIS A 250 -0.84 7.62 -14.27
C HIS A 250 -0.06 8.92 -14.36
N LEU A 251 0.70 9.24 -13.33
CA LEU A 251 1.62 10.38 -13.29
C LEU A 251 3.04 9.87 -13.51
N VAL A 252 3.62 10.23 -14.65
CA VAL A 252 4.94 9.76 -15.05
C VAL A 252 5.97 10.87 -14.88
N TYR A 253 7.05 10.57 -14.16
CA TYR A 253 8.10 11.51 -13.78
C TYR A 253 9.44 11.11 -14.45
N PRO A 254 9.79 11.67 -15.60
CA PRO A 254 10.92 11.18 -16.40
C PRO A 254 12.31 11.32 -15.76
N LYS A 255 12.46 12.22 -14.78
CA LYS A 255 13.75 12.55 -14.16
C LYS A 255 13.91 12.03 -12.73
N TYR A 256 12.95 11.22 -12.25
CA TYR A 256 12.93 10.74 -10.88
C TYR A 256 13.27 9.26 -10.81
N GLU A 257 13.98 8.90 -9.76
CA GLU A 257 14.36 7.55 -9.37
C GLU A 257 13.37 6.97 -8.33
N HIS A 258 13.85 6.04 -7.48
CA HIS A 258 13.08 5.49 -6.37
C HIS A 258 13.09 6.44 -5.18
N GLU A 259 12.41 7.54 -5.31
CA GLU A 259 12.42 8.62 -4.34
C GLU A 259 11.02 9.19 -4.12
N ARG A 260 10.91 10.01 -3.09
CA ARG A 260 9.71 10.81 -2.87
C ARG A 260 9.59 11.91 -3.91
N ILE A 261 8.42 12.03 -4.51
CA ILE A 261 8.12 13.04 -5.53
C ILE A 261 7.13 14.06 -4.97
N ASN A 262 7.61 15.25 -4.61
CA ASN A 262 6.77 16.29 -4.00
C ASN A 262 5.58 16.70 -4.90
N PHE A 263 5.76 16.67 -6.21
CA PHE A 263 4.66 16.97 -7.16
C PHE A 263 3.54 15.93 -7.07
N PHE A 264 3.87 14.65 -6.84
CA PHE A 264 2.88 13.60 -6.62
C PHE A 264 2.04 13.86 -5.36
N GLU A 265 2.67 14.36 -4.31
CA GLU A 265 2.01 14.65 -3.04
C GLU A 265 0.89 15.71 -3.16
N ASN A 266 1.06 16.71 -4.06
CA ASN A 266 0.02 17.69 -4.34
C ASN A 266 -1.17 17.05 -5.08
N GLU A 267 -0.90 16.19 -6.05
CA GLU A 267 -1.95 15.46 -6.78
C GLU A 267 -2.66 14.43 -5.89
N LEU A 268 -1.94 13.82 -4.96
CA LEU A 268 -2.50 12.92 -3.94
C LEU A 268 -3.57 13.63 -3.09
N LEU A 269 -3.28 14.86 -2.60
CA LEU A 269 -4.25 15.60 -1.79
C LEU A 269 -5.49 15.99 -2.61
N LYS A 270 -5.32 16.36 -3.87
CA LYS A 270 -6.45 16.63 -4.79
C LYS A 270 -7.25 15.35 -5.05
N PHE A 271 -6.55 14.24 -5.30
CA PHE A 271 -7.17 12.95 -5.57
C PHE A 271 -7.98 12.43 -4.38
N PHE A 272 -7.54 12.67 -3.15
CA PHE A 272 -8.26 12.28 -1.94
C PHE A 272 -9.34 13.28 -1.51
N HIS A 273 -9.35 14.47 -2.09
CA HIS A 273 -10.42 15.42 -1.81
C HIS A 273 -11.75 14.88 -2.34
N ILE A 274 -12.73 14.70 -1.43
CA ILE A 274 -14.05 14.14 -1.73
C ILE A 274 -15.10 15.22 -1.49
#